data_cbc7b9b157f116b6e535c5cf1632e91c
#
_entry.id   cbc7b9b157f116b6e535c5cf1632e91c
#
_cell.length_a   1.000
_cell.length_b   1.000
_cell.length_c   1.000
_cell.angle_alpha   90.00
_cell.angle_beta   90.00
_cell.angle_gamma   90.00
#
_symmetry.space_group_name_H-M   'P 1'
#
loop_
_entity.id
_entity.type
_entity.pdbx_description
1 polymer ?
#
loop_
_entity_poly.entity_id
_entity_poly.type
_entity_poly.pdbx_seq_one_letter_code
_entity_poly.pdbx_strand_id
1 'polypeptide(L)'
;MKKFYLYILFCLVLIPSPSFAMKNDVLVSSETKYYKTIYESDSNVFVLSNVVDKTIEISEQEYNDVYDDVKVMESNSNQTSYKKIAISIYKSGNDFKYEVNLEWKKIPKVRSNDIIAIGFDNKNIKANGNYSFIQNFCTSDGCKSNNSYSLRTFSTGSSATFSLPTSSLTYLNQIFSFTVVKKITEKIISQTISGDYSHATSKININNALKHSVDVDSGIKLYNSISSYYDSIPVTKTTWTGSW
;
A
#
# COMPACT_ATOMS: atom_id res chain seq x y z
N MET A 1 -43.53 21.04 -44.69
CA MET A 1 -42.19 20.75 -44.16
C MET A 1 -42.34 20.41 -42.67
N LYS A 2 -42.33 19.14 -42.33
CA LYS A 2 -42.48 18.65 -40.95
C LYS A 2 -41.10 18.49 -40.34
N LYS A 3 -40.82 19.21 -39.24
CA LYS A 3 -39.55 19.10 -38.47
C LYS A 3 -39.65 17.86 -37.58
N PHE A 4 -38.81 16.87 -37.87
CA PHE A 4 -38.60 15.71 -36.98
C PHE A 4 -37.68 16.13 -35.84
N TYR A 5 -38.20 16.15 -34.62
CA TYR A 5 -37.37 16.24 -33.41
C TYR A 5 -36.93 14.84 -33.02
N LEU A 6 -35.65 14.57 -33.19
CA LEU A 6 -34.99 13.33 -32.73
C LEU A 6 -34.74 13.47 -31.22
N TYR A 7 -35.57 12.86 -30.41
CA TYR A 7 -35.29 12.71 -28.97
C TYR A 7 -34.24 11.60 -28.80
N ILE A 8 -32.97 12.00 -28.54
CA ILE A 8 -31.94 11.08 -28.06
C ILE A 8 -32.24 10.85 -26.58
N LEU A 9 -32.91 9.73 -26.31
CA LEU A 9 -33.10 9.21 -24.96
C LEU A 9 -31.76 8.69 -24.47
N PHE A 10 -31.08 9.49 -23.64
CA PHE A 10 -29.85 9.09 -22.95
C PHE A 10 -30.26 8.08 -21.86
N CYS A 11 -30.30 6.81 -22.18
CA CYS A 11 -30.40 5.74 -21.20
C CYS A 11 -29.10 5.72 -20.40
N LEU A 12 -29.04 6.44 -19.25
CA LEU A 12 -28.09 6.22 -18.22
C LEU A 12 -28.30 4.78 -17.72
N VAL A 13 -27.54 3.84 -18.26
CA VAL A 13 -27.41 2.51 -17.67
C VAL A 13 -26.66 2.72 -16.35
N LEU A 14 -27.40 2.87 -15.27
CA LEU A 14 -26.92 2.69 -13.91
C LEU A 14 -26.51 1.23 -13.80
N ILE A 15 -25.25 0.93 -14.09
CA ILE A 15 -24.66 -0.35 -13.72
C ILE A 15 -24.72 -0.36 -12.19
N PRO A 16 -25.51 -1.27 -11.56
CA PRO A 16 -25.46 -1.42 -10.13
C PRO A 16 -24.06 -1.91 -9.82
N SER A 17 -23.22 -1.02 -9.32
CA SER A 17 -22.02 -1.44 -8.61
C SER A 17 -22.49 -2.49 -7.60
N PRO A 18 -21.83 -3.66 -7.47
CA PRO A 18 -22.17 -4.57 -6.41
C PRO A 18 -22.01 -3.79 -5.10
N SER A 19 -23.12 -3.31 -4.59
CA SER A 19 -23.18 -2.78 -3.23
C SER A 19 -22.99 -4.00 -2.32
N PHE A 20 -21.71 -4.35 -2.08
CA PHE A 20 -21.40 -4.92 -0.79
C PHE A 20 -21.98 -3.91 0.19
N ALA A 21 -23.01 -4.32 0.94
CA ALA A 21 -23.55 -3.50 1.99
C ALA A 21 -22.35 -3.09 2.86
N MET A 22 -21.84 -1.89 2.64
CA MET A 22 -20.80 -1.31 3.46
C MET A 22 -21.47 -1.17 4.82
N LYS A 23 -21.17 -2.09 5.74
CA LYS A 23 -21.19 -1.75 7.14
C LYS A 23 -20.51 -0.39 7.21
N ASN A 24 -21.17 0.61 7.78
CA ASN A 24 -20.63 1.96 7.88
C ASN A 24 -19.31 1.88 8.68
N ASP A 25 -18.20 1.70 8.00
CA ASP A 25 -16.87 1.71 8.60
C ASP A 25 -16.58 3.13 9.04
N VAL A 26 -16.40 3.33 10.33
CA VAL A 26 -16.08 4.65 10.90
C VAL A 26 -14.59 4.70 11.16
N LEU A 27 -13.91 5.65 10.53
CA LEU A 27 -12.50 5.92 10.80
C LEU A 27 -12.34 6.38 12.26
N VAL A 28 -11.53 5.66 13.05
CA VAL A 28 -11.34 5.94 14.47
C VAL A 28 -9.90 6.31 14.82
N SER A 29 -8.95 5.99 13.97
CA SER A 29 -7.55 6.42 14.10
C SER A 29 -6.85 6.32 12.73
N SER A 30 -5.94 7.26 12.46
CA SER A 30 -5.14 7.25 11.25
C SER A 30 -3.82 7.99 11.46
N GLU A 31 -2.77 7.56 10.77
CA GLU A 31 -1.49 8.23 10.64
C GLU A 31 -1.05 8.20 9.19
N THR A 32 -0.50 9.29 8.70
CA THR A 32 0.02 9.41 7.33
C THR A 32 1.44 9.92 7.37
N LYS A 33 2.33 9.27 6.60
CA LYS A 33 3.73 9.65 6.45
C LYS A 33 4.13 9.69 4.99
N TYR A 34 5.11 10.53 4.71
CA TYR A 34 5.60 10.78 3.36
C TYR A 34 7.08 10.46 3.30
N TYR A 35 7.51 9.78 2.23
CA TYR A 35 8.88 9.32 2.07
C TYR A 35 9.44 9.64 0.71
N LYS A 36 10.73 9.98 0.72
CA LYS A 36 11.58 10.12 -0.47
C LYS A 36 12.65 9.05 -0.41
N THR A 37 12.80 8.26 -1.46
CA THR A 37 13.86 7.28 -1.61
C THR A 37 14.75 7.69 -2.77
N ILE A 38 16.05 7.76 -2.51
CA ILE A 38 17.10 8.06 -3.47
C ILE A 38 17.80 6.74 -3.81
N TYR A 39 17.94 6.45 -5.10
CA TYR A 39 18.62 5.26 -5.61
C TYR A 39 19.88 5.70 -6.33
N GLU A 40 21.02 5.13 -5.98
CA GLU A 40 22.22 5.25 -6.76
C GLU A 40 22.16 4.29 -7.95
N SER A 41 22.50 4.78 -9.14
CA SER A 41 22.71 3.91 -10.30
C SER A 41 24.15 3.42 -10.26
N ASP A 42 24.34 2.12 -10.06
CA ASP A 42 25.66 1.52 -10.27
C ASP A 42 25.94 1.49 -11.78
N SER A 43 26.75 2.44 -12.24
CA SER A 43 27.07 2.63 -13.67
C SER A 43 27.95 1.51 -14.26
N ASN A 44 28.37 0.55 -13.41
CA ASN A 44 29.33 -0.49 -13.80
C ASN A 44 28.76 -1.90 -13.90
N VAL A 45 27.48 -2.10 -13.64
CA VAL A 45 26.89 -3.45 -13.68
C VAL A 45 25.74 -3.49 -14.68
N PHE A 46 25.83 -4.37 -15.66
CA PHE A 46 24.77 -4.70 -16.64
C PHE A 46 23.50 -5.31 -16.00
N VAL A 47 23.42 -5.37 -14.69
CA VAL A 47 22.26 -5.83 -13.94
C VAL A 47 21.53 -4.59 -13.42
N LEU A 48 20.26 -4.43 -13.79
CA LEU A 48 19.34 -3.40 -13.27
C LEU A 48 19.12 -3.60 -11.75
N SER A 49 20.13 -3.37 -10.93
CA SER A 49 20.03 -3.30 -9.49
C SER A 49 20.24 -1.85 -9.06
N ASN A 50 19.19 -1.22 -8.57
CA ASN A 50 19.33 0.07 -7.92
C ASN A 50 19.70 -0.21 -6.46
N VAL A 51 20.86 0.27 -6.04
CA VAL A 51 21.22 0.28 -4.63
C VAL A 51 20.47 1.43 -3.98
N VAL A 52 19.75 1.16 -2.90
CA VAL A 52 19.11 2.20 -2.09
C VAL A 52 20.21 2.95 -1.35
N ASP A 53 20.42 4.22 -1.70
CA ASP A 53 21.29 5.08 -0.94
C ASP A 53 20.62 5.52 0.37
N LYS A 54 19.41 6.05 0.26
CA LYS A 54 18.72 6.59 1.43
C LYS A 54 17.21 6.69 1.24
N THR A 55 16.46 6.26 2.28
CA THR A 55 15.04 6.57 2.46
C THR A 55 14.87 7.53 3.63
N ILE A 56 14.23 8.67 3.39
CA ILE A 56 13.98 9.70 4.39
C ILE A 56 12.49 10.04 4.47
N GLU A 57 12.03 10.32 5.69
CA GLU A 57 10.72 10.91 5.90
C GLU A 57 10.77 12.40 5.52
N ILE A 58 9.77 12.87 4.78
CA ILE A 58 9.65 14.25 4.30
C ILE A 58 8.33 14.85 4.77
N SER A 59 8.18 16.16 4.65
CA SER A 59 6.93 16.83 4.93
C SER A 59 5.89 16.58 3.85
N GLU A 60 4.61 16.75 4.21
CA GLU A 60 3.50 16.74 3.24
C GLU A 60 3.69 17.80 2.16
N GLN A 61 4.17 18.98 2.54
CA GLN A 61 4.44 20.05 1.60
C GLN A 61 5.50 19.65 0.57
N GLU A 62 6.66 19.12 1.01
CA GLU A 62 7.70 18.63 0.09
C GLU A 62 7.15 17.54 -0.82
N TYR A 63 6.34 16.61 -0.30
CA TYR A 63 5.68 15.60 -1.10
C TYR A 63 4.74 16.21 -2.15
N ASN A 64 4.00 17.25 -1.82
CA ASN A 64 3.05 17.90 -2.71
C ASN A 64 3.76 18.73 -3.80
N ASP A 65 4.87 19.36 -3.47
CA ASP A 65 5.63 20.23 -4.38
C ASP A 65 6.34 19.47 -5.52
N VAL A 66 6.49 18.14 -5.38
CA VAL A 66 7.12 17.29 -6.43
C VAL A 66 6.43 17.35 -7.80
N TYR A 67 5.19 17.85 -7.90
CA TYR A 67 4.49 17.95 -9.20
C TYR A 67 5.03 19.05 -10.11
N ASP A 68 5.62 20.10 -9.57
CA ASP A 68 6.05 21.24 -10.36
C ASP A 68 7.41 21.02 -11.04
N ASP A 69 8.23 20.10 -10.53
CA ASP A 69 9.59 19.83 -11.04
C ASP A 69 9.66 18.74 -12.12
N VAL A 70 8.57 18.07 -12.49
CA VAL A 70 8.58 16.97 -13.47
C VAL A 70 8.96 17.41 -14.89
N LYS A 71 9.07 18.71 -15.15
CA LYS A 71 9.53 19.26 -16.44
C LYS A 71 11.04 19.36 -16.60
N VAL A 72 11.82 19.18 -15.55
CA VAL A 72 13.28 19.17 -15.64
C VAL A 72 13.72 17.75 -15.98
N MET A 73 14.19 17.53 -17.18
CA MET A 73 14.85 16.30 -17.60
C MET A 73 16.00 16.02 -16.63
N GLU A 74 15.80 15.06 -15.70
CA GLU A 74 16.90 14.51 -14.92
C GLU A 74 17.89 13.82 -15.88
N SER A 75 18.89 14.57 -16.31
CA SER A 75 20.10 13.98 -16.86
C SER A 75 20.89 13.46 -15.66
N ASN A 76 21.11 12.17 -15.62
CA ASN A 76 22.11 11.43 -14.83
C ASN A 76 21.70 10.84 -13.48
N SER A 77 21.85 9.53 -13.46
CA SER A 77 22.27 8.57 -12.44
C SER A 77 21.41 8.39 -11.17
N ASN A 78 20.91 9.40 -10.52
CA ASN A 78 20.16 9.23 -9.29
C ASN A 78 18.65 9.20 -9.53
N GLN A 79 18.04 8.01 -9.32
CA GLN A 79 16.60 7.89 -9.39
C GLN A 79 16.02 8.23 -8.02
N THR A 80 14.96 9.03 -8.03
CA THR A 80 14.23 9.37 -6.80
C THR A 80 12.80 8.90 -6.95
N SER A 81 12.26 8.25 -5.93
CA SER A 81 10.84 7.93 -5.83
C SER A 81 10.21 8.63 -4.63
N TYR A 82 8.93 8.95 -4.75
CA TYR A 82 8.15 9.56 -3.67
C TYR A 82 6.91 8.75 -3.41
N LYS A 83 6.66 8.44 -2.15
CA LYS A 83 5.54 7.61 -1.70
C LYS A 83 4.92 8.14 -0.42
N LYS A 84 3.60 7.98 -0.31
CA LYS A 84 2.82 8.27 0.88
C LYS A 84 2.26 6.96 1.42
N ILE A 85 2.41 6.70 2.71
CA ILE A 85 1.76 5.60 3.41
C ILE A 85 0.79 6.15 4.45
N ALA A 86 -0.44 5.69 4.39
CA ALA A 86 -1.44 5.95 5.42
C ALA A 86 -1.85 4.64 6.06
N ILE A 87 -1.86 4.61 7.40
CA ILE A 87 -2.37 3.48 8.16
C ILE A 87 -3.61 3.91 8.94
N SER A 88 -4.65 3.09 8.92
CA SER A 88 -5.96 3.46 9.45
C SER A 88 -6.61 2.31 10.20
N ILE A 89 -7.30 2.67 11.29
CA ILE A 89 -8.19 1.81 12.05
C ILE A 89 -9.62 2.28 11.82
N TYR A 90 -10.47 1.39 11.35
CA TYR A 90 -11.90 1.62 11.21
C TYR A 90 -12.67 0.74 12.20
N LYS A 91 -13.72 1.29 12.81
CA LYS A 91 -14.70 0.50 13.55
C LYS A 91 -15.79 0.04 12.58
N SER A 92 -16.01 -1.27 12.51
CA SER A 92 -16.97 -1.92 11.62
C SER A 92 -17.96 -2.74 12.44
N GLY A 93 -19.00 -2.09 12.96
CA GLY A 93 -19.93 -2.69 13.90
C GLY A 93 -19.26 -3.06 15.23
N ASN A 94 -19.18 -4.37 15.55
CA ASN A 94 -18.47 -4.87 16.73
C ASN A 94 -17.01 -5.23 16.48
N ASP A 95 -16.56 -5.15 15.24
CA ASP A 95 -15.21 -5.51 14.82
C ASP A 95 -14.40 -4.28 14.42
N PHE A 96 -13.12 -4.48 14.16
CA PHE A 96 -12.28 -3.45 13.58
C PHE A 96 -11.72 -3.91 12.24
N LYS A 97 -11.53 -2.96 11.33
CA LYS A 97 -10.81 -3.13 10.07
C LYS A 97 -9.50 -2.34 10.16
N TYR A 98 -8.40 -3.00 9.84
CA TYR A 98 -7.10 -2.37 9.68
C TYR A 98 -6.79 -2.22 8.19
N GLU A 99 -6.24 -1.07 7.83
CA GLU A 99 -5.94 -0.75 6.45
C GLU A 99 -4.62 -0.01 6.33
N VAL A 100 -3.82 -0.41 5.35
CA VAL A 100 -2.67 0.35 4.86
C VAL A 100 -2.94 0.76 3.43
N ASN A 101 -2.73 2.03 3.14
CA ASN A 101 -2.84 2.62 1.82
C ASN A 101 -1.50 3.24 1.44
N LEU A 102 -0.90 2.75 0.36
CA LEU A 102 0.32 3.27 -0.23
C LEU A 102 0.01 3.94 -1.56
N GLU A 103 0.46 5.17 -1.73
CA GLU A 103 0.35 5.92 -2.98
C GLU A 103 1.72 6.38 -3.43
N TRP A 104 2.00 6.20 -4.72
CA TRP A 104 3.21 6.66 -5.36
C TRP A 104 2.97 7.96 -6.12
N LYS A 105 3.73 8.99 -5.81
CA LYS A 105 3.74 10.23 -6.56
C LYS A 105 4.75 10.19 -7.70
N LYS A 106 5.93 9.64 -7.45
CA LYS A 106 6.92 9.29 -8.48
C LYS A 106 7.19 7.80 -8.40
N ILE A 107 6.76 7.10 -9.43
CA ILE A 107 6.74 5.64 -9.48
C ILE A 107 8.15 5.12 -9.80
N PRO A 108 8.65 4.09 -9.06
CA PRO A 108 10.00 3.58 -9.26
C PRO A 108 10.14 2.88 -10.62
N LYS A 109 11.33 2.84 -11.19
CA LYS A 109 11.60 2.19 -12.49
C LYS A 109 11.63 0.66 -12.36
N VAL A 110 12.15 0.13 -11.26
CA VAL A 110 12.16 -1.31 -11.03
C VAL A 110 10.72 -1.78 -10.77
N ARG A 111 10.30 -2.79 -11.50
CA ARG A 111 8.99 -3.42 -11.36
C ARG A 111 9.20 -4.89 -11.05
N SER A 112 8.86 -5.27 -9.83
CA SER A 112 9.08 -6.63 -9.34
C SER A 112 7.99 -7.00 -8.31
N ASN A 113 8.28 -7.85 -7.36
CA ASN A 113 7.35 -8.28 -6.32
C ASN A 113 7.58 -7.46 -5.06
N ASP A 114 6.60 -6.63 -4.72
CA ASP A 114 6.58 -5.79 -3.54
C ASP A 114 5.77 -6.43 -2.41
N ILE A 115 5.95 -5.91 -1.20
CA ILE A 115 5.30 -6.42 0.00
C ILE A 115 4.71 -5.26 0.78
N ILE A 116 3.44 -5.41 1.16
CA ILE A 116 2.74 -4.50 2.09
C ILE A 116 2.24 -5.31 3.28
N ALA A 117 2.37 -4.77 4.50
CA ALA A 117 2.06 -5.49 5.71
C ALA A 117 1.35 -4.62 6.74
N ILE A 118 0.52 -5.27 7.56
CA ILE A 118 -0.08 -4.70 8.76
C ILE A 118 0.23 -5.61 9.93
N GLY A 119 0.86 -5.05 10.96
CA GLY A 119 1.07 -5.68 12.25
C GLY A 119 0.18 -5.05 13.33
N PHE A 120 -0.04 -5.78 14.40
CA PHE A 120 -0.75 -5.29 15.59
C PHE A 120 -0.12 -5.84 16.87
N ASP A 121 -0.13 -5.03 17.94
CA ASP A 121 0.57 -5.31 19.20
C ASP A 121 -0.24 -6.14 20.19
N ASN A 122 -1.53 -6.34 19.95
CA ASN A 122 -2.43 -6.95 20.92
C ASN A 122 -2.65 -8.45 20.65
N LYS A 123 -2.04 -9.31 21.47
CA LYS A 123 -2.22 -10.77 21.41
C LYS A 123 -3.66 -11.26 21.65
N ASN A 124 -4.53 -10.41 22.19
CA ASN A 124 -5.93 -10.72 22.48
C ASN A 124 -6.86 -10.51 21.27
N ILE A 125 -6.31 -10.14 20.14
CA ILE A 125 -7.02 -10.02 18.87
C ILE A 125 -6.45 -11.00 17.85
N LYS A 126 -7.21 -11.26 16.80
CA LYS A 126 -6.76 -12.04 15.64
C LYS A 126 -7.41 -11.52 14.37
N ALA A 127 -6.74 -11.70 13.27
CA ALA A 127 -7.33 -11.49 11.96
C ALA A 127 -8.51 -12.46 11.73
N ASN A 128 -9.60 -11.97 11.18
CA ASN A 128 -10.85 -12.72 10.96
C ASN A 128 -11.01 -13.23 9.52
N GLY A 129 -9.96 -13.20 8.72
CA GLY A 129 -9.95 -13.81 7.39
C GLY A 129 -10.50 -12.94 6.24
N ASN A 130 -11.10 -11.78 6.49
CA ASN A 130 -11.60 -10.88 5.43
C ASN A 130 -10.46 -10.01 4.87
N TYR A 131 -9.50 -10.68 4.24
CA TYR A 131 -8.36 -10.01 3.61
C TYR A 131 -8.75 -9.41 2.27
N SER A 132 -8.32 -8.19 2.02
CA SER A 132 -8.50 -7.50 0.75
C SER A 132 -7.19 -6.83 0.34
N PHE A 133 -6.82 -7.01 -0.92
CA PHE A 133 -5.75 -6.26 -1.55
C PHE A 133 -6.26 -5.70 -2.87
N ILE A 134 -6.00 -4.42 -3.10
CA ILE A 134 -6.35 -3.73 -4.35
C ILE A 134 -5.14 -2.93 -4.80
N GLN A 135 -4.72 -3.12 -6.03
CA GLN A 135 -3.72 -2.31 -6.69
C GLN A 135 -4.38 -1.53 -7.82
N ASN A 136 -4.53 -0.21 -7.66
CA ASN A 136 -5.04 0.69 -8.67
C ASN A 136 -3.88 1.33 -9.42
N PHE A 137 -3.96 1.35 -10.74
CA PHE A 137 -2.95 1.97 -11.57
C PHE A 137 -3.52 2.54 -12.85
N CYS A 138 -2.90 3.61 -13.36
CA CYS A 138 -3.28 4.23 -14.62
C CYS A 138 -2.09 4.22 -15.58
N THR A 139 -2.41 4.08 -16.87
CA THR A 139 -1.50 4.20 -18.01
C THR A 139 -2.05 5.27 -18.95
N SER A 140 -1.41 5.52 -20.10
CA SER A 140 -1.99 6.32 -21.18
C SER A 140 -3.35 5.81 -21.67
N ASP A 141 -3.60 4.50 -21.56
CA ASP A 141 -4.80 3.82 -22.07
C ASP A 141 -5.97 3.80 -21.05
N GLY A 142 -5.75 4.36 -19.86
CA GLY A 142 -6.75 4.43 -18.79
C GLY A 142 -6.34 3.75 -17.50
N CYS A 143 -7.28 3.72 -16.55
CA CYS A 143 -7.07 3.18 -15.21
C CYS A 143 -7.62 1.76 -15.07
N LYS A 144 -6.93 0.94 -14.29
CA LYS A 144 -7.27 -0.46 -14.02
C LYS A 144 -7.05 -0.78 -12.54
N SER A 145 -7.70 -1.84 -12.08
CA SER A 145 -7.47 -2.42 -10.76
C SER A 145 -7.05 -3.89 -10.88
N ASN A 146 -6.14 -4.30 -10.01
CA ASN A 146 -5.70 -5.69 -9.87
C ASN A 146 -5.80 -6.07 -8.39
N ASN A 147 -6.29 -7.27 -8.11
CA ASN A 147 -6.42 -7.82 -6.77
C ASN A 147 -5.64 -9.14 -6.58
N SER A 148 -4.67 -9.41 -7.46
CA SER A 148 -3.82 -10.59 -7.34
C SER A 148 -2.71 -10.37 -6.33
N TYR A 149 -2.64 -11.23 -5.33
CA TYR A 149 -1.60 -11.22 -4.30
C TYR A 149 -1.43 -12.59 -3.67
N SER A 150 -0.29 -12.78 -3.01
CA SER A 150 -0.02 -13.92 -2.14
C SER A 150 -0.11 -13.46 -0.68
N LEU A 151 -1.02 -14.05 0.09
CA LEU A 151 -1.22 -13.73 1.49
C LEU A 151 -0.24 -14.53 2.36
N ARG A 152 0.31 -13.86 3.37
CA ARG A 152 1.01 -14.50 4.48
C ARG A 152 0.45 -13.98 5.80
N THR A 153 0.10 -14.89 6.71
CA THR A 153 -0.50 -14.57 8.00
C THR A 153 0.43 -14.94 9.13
N PHE A 154 0.41 -14.15 10.20
CA PHE A 154 1.18 -14.32 11.42
C PHE A 154 0.25 -14.16 12.64
N SER A 155 0.76 -14.49 13.82
CA SER A 155 0.00 -14.30 15.06
C SER A 155 -0.33 -12.83 15.34
N THR A 156 0.50 -11.90 14.88
CA THR A 156 0.44 -10.46 15.14
C THR A 156 0.26 -9.63 13.87
N GLY A 157 -0.23 -10.22 12.78
CA GLY A 157 -0.49 -9.44 11.57
C GLY A 157 -0.56 -10.27 10.29
N SER A 158 -0.49 -9.58 9.17
CA SER A 158 -0.53 -10.21 7.85
C SER A 158 0.17 -9.34 6.79
N SER A 159 0.64 -9.97 5.73
CA SER A 159 1.23 -9.29 4.59
C SER A 159 0.68 -9.79 3.26
N ALA A 160 0.65 -8.90 2.29
CA ALA A 160 0.35 -9.19 0.89
C ALA A 160 1.62 -8.99 0.05
N THR A 161 1.99 -9.99 -0.73
CA THR A 161 3.07 -9.93 -1.73
C THR A 161 2.42 -9.89 -3.11
N PHE A 162 2.82 -8.95 -3.95
CA PHE A 162 2.19 -8.70 -5.24
C PHE A 162 3.20 -8.19 -6.27
N SER A 163 2.90 -8.40 -7.54
CA SER A 163 3.72 -7.90 -8.64
C SER A 163 3.30 -6.49 -9.05
N LEU A 164 4.27 -5.61 -9.24
CA LEU A 164 4.01 -4.30 -9.83
C LEU A 164 3.74 -4.41 -11.34
N PRO A 165 2.81 -3.60 -11.89
CA PRO A 165 2.58 -3.55 -13.33
C PRO A 165 3.84 -3.10 -14.07
N THR A 166 4.14 -3.74 -15.20
CA THR A 166 5.35 -3.46 -16.00
C THR A 166 5.18 -2.37 -17.05
N SER A 167 3.93 -1.96 -17.32
CA SER A 167 3.62 -0.86 -18.24
C SER A 167 4.08 0.50 -17.71
N SER A 168 4.17 1.50 -18.60
CA SER A 168 4.37 2.89 -18.17
C SER A 168 3.18 3.39 -17.38
N LEU A 169 3.40 3.78 -16.14
CA LEU A 169 2.35 4.18 -15.20
C LEU A 169 2.38 5.69 -14.97
N THR A 170 1.19 6.29 -14.89
CA THR A 170 0.98 7.68 -14.48
C THR A 170 0.41 7.78 -13.06
N TYR A 171 -0.13 6.68 -12.54
CA TYR A 171 -0.65 6.58 -11.17
C TYR A 171 -0.45 5.16 -10.66
N LEU A 172 -0.17 5.01 -9.36
CA LEU A 172 -0.06 3.72 -8.68
C LEU A 172 -0.43 3.87 -7.21
N ASN A 173 -1.38 3.04 -6.78
CA ASN A 173 -1.84 2.97 -5.39
C ASN A 173 -2.09 1.52 -5.00
N GLN A 174 -1.72 1.14 -3.77
CA GLN A 174 -1.98 -0.16 -3.19
C GLN A 174 -2.71 -0.02 -1.87
N ILE A 175 -3.77 -0.80 -1.69
CA ILE A 175 -4.53 -0.85 -0.44
C ILE A 175 -4.56 -2.29 0.03
N PHE A 176 -4.10 -2.53 1.25
CA PHE A 176 -4.21 -3.81 1.93
C PHE A 176 -5.00 -3.66 3.22
N SER A 177 -5.98 -4.51 3.44
CA SER A 177 -6.80 -4.46 4.65
C SER A 177 -7.30 -5.83 5.07
N PHE A 178 -7.67 -5.95 6.35
CA PHE A 178 -8.38 -7.10 6.90
C PHE A 178 -9.15 -6.71 8.17
N THR A 179 -10.14 -7.53 8.52
CA THR A 179 -10.86 -7.38 9.77
C THR A 179 -10.22 -8.18 10.90
N VAL A 180 -10.39 -7.68 12.13
CA VAL A 180 -9.93 -8.32 13.35
C VAL A 180 -11.07 -8.49 14.33
N VAL A 181 -10.99 -9.55 15.12
CA VAL A 181 -11.94 -9.87 16.20
C VAL A 181 -11.20 -10.12 17.50
N LYS A 182 -11.89 -9.94 18.61
CA LYS A 182 -11.38 -10.32 19.93
C LYS A 182 -11.25 -11.85 20.06
N LYS A 183 -10.22 -12.28 20.78
CA LYS A 183 -10.05 -13.66 21.26
C LYS A 183 -10.59 -13.86 22.68
N ILE A 184 -10.83 -12.76 23.40
CA ILE A 184 -11.18 -12.73 24.82
C ILE A 184 -12.49 -11.97 25.06
N THR A 185 -13.10 -12.16 26.21
CA THR A 185 -14.33 -11.47 26.63
C THR A 185 -14.05 -10.14 27.31
N GLU A 186 -12.84 -9.96 27.85
CA GLU A 186 -12.44 -8.74 28.54
C GLU A 186 -12.38 -7.56 27.58
N LYS A 187 -12.45 -6.36 28.14
CA LYS A 187 -12.37 -5.12 27.37
C LYS A 187 -10.95 -4.90 26.85
N ILE A 188 -10.87 -4.54 25.60
CA ILE A 188 -9.64 -3.99 24.99
C ILE A 188 -9.79 -2.48 24.98
N ILE A 189 -8.88 -1.77 25.65
CA ILE A 189 -8.94 -0.31 25.82
C ILE A 189 -8.01 0.44 24.87
N SER A 190 -7.08 -0.27 24.23
CA SER A 190 -6.14 0.30 23.27
C SER A 190 -5.70 -0.73 22.25
N GLN A 191 -5.45 -0.29 21.02
CA GLN A 191 -4.87 -1.09 19.94
C GLN A 191 -3.89 -0.22 19.16
N THR A 192 -2.66 -0.67 19.04
CA THR A 192 -1.67 -0.07 18.14
C THR A 192 -1.50 -0.98 16.94
N ILE A 193 -1.56 -0.40 15.78
CA ILE A 193 -1.23 -1.09 14.52
C ILE A 193 -0.02 -0.44 13.87
N SER A 194 0.69 -1.23 13.10
CA SER A 194 1.84 -0.80 12.30
C SER A 194 1.63 -1.16 10.85
N GLY A 195 1.94 -0.22 9.96
CA GLY A 195 2.00 -0.43 8.52
C GLY A 195 3.44 -0.44 8.05
N ASP A 196 3.77 -1.35 7.16
CA ASP A 196 5.08 -1.49 6.58
C ASP A 196 4.99 -1.78 5.08
N TYR A 197 6.00 -1.33 4.34
CA TYR A 197 6.08 -1.55 2.90
C TYR A 197 7.54 -1.73 2.48
N SER A 198 7.76 -2.71 1.61
CA SER A 198 9.05 -2.96 0.98
C SER A 198 8.91 -3.01 -0.53
N HIS A 199 9.65 -2.14 -1.20
CA HIS A 199 9.77 -2.09 -2.65
C HIS A 199 10.99 -2.88 -3.12
N ALA A 200 10.81 -3.79 -4.07
CA ALA A 200 11.92 -4.53 -4.64
C ALA A 200 12.78 -3.63 -5.54
N THR A 201 14.06 -3.49 -5.21
CA THR A 201 15.04 -2.68 -5.96
C THR A 201 15.71 -3.45 -7.10
N SER A 202 15.41 -4.77 -7.21
CA SER A 202 15.84 -5.65 -8.29
C SER A 202 14.74 -6.64 -8.65
N LYS A 203 14.93 -7.40 -9.73
CA LYS A 203 13.98 -8.47 -10.09
C LYS A 203 14.06 -9.62 -9.10
N ILE A 204 13.00 -9.84 -8.35
CA ILE A 204 12.86 -10.90 -7.35
C ILE A 204 11.66 -11.78 -7.72
N ASN A 205 11.83 -13.10 -7.66
CA ASN A 205 10.71 -14.02 -7.85
C ASN A 205 9.80 -14.04 -6.61
N ILE A 206 8.55 -14.44 -6.79
CA ILE A 206 7.52 -14.42 -5.74
C ILE A 206 7.92 -15.27 -4.52
N ASN A 207 8.59 -16.40 -4.70
CA ASN A 207 8.99 -17.29 -3.60
C ASN A 207 10.04 -16.63 -2.70
N ASN A 208 10.97 -15.86 -3.27
CA ASN A 208 11.94 -15.09 -2.49
C ASN A 208 11.29 -13.91 -1.79
N ALA A 209 10.37 -13.22 -2.46
CA ALA A 209 9.58 -12.14 -1.85
C ALA A 209 8.78 -12.64 -0.64
N LEU A 210 8.13 -13.78 -0.73
CA LEU A 210 7.37 -14.38 0.37
C LEU A 210 8.22 -14.68 1.61
N LYS A 211 9.51 -14.92 1.46
CA LYS A 211 10.42 -15.18 2.60
C LYS A 211 10.85 -13.91 3.32
N HIS A 212 10.60 -12.72 2.76
CA HIS A 212 11.09 -11.47 3.31
C HIS A 212 10.30 -11.01 4.55
N SER A 213 9.04 -11.35 4.67
CA SER A 213 8.16 -10.92 5.75
C SER A 213 8.35 -11.77 7.01
N VAL A 214 8.53 -11.14 8.16
CA VAL A 214 8.71 -11.80 9.45
C VAL A 214 7.81 -11.18 10.54
N ASP A 215 7.38 -12.02 11.49
CA ASP A 215 6.64 -11.61 12.67
C ASP A 215 7.61 -11.16 13.77
N VAL A 216 7.27 -10.08 14.46
CA VAL A 216 8.00 -9.54 15.62
C VAL A 216 7.04 -9.17 16.75
N ASP A 217 7.54 -9.02 17.96
CA ASP A 217 6.76 -8.83 19.20
C ASP A 217 5.73 -7.69 19.15
N SER A 218 6.01 -6.63 18.42
CA SER A 218 5.16 -5.44 18.33
C SER A 218 4.62 -5.20 16.91
N GLY A 219 4.37 -6.26 16.17
CA GLY A 219 3.86 -6.20 14.80
C GLY A 219 4.76 -6.89 13.79
N ILE A 220 4.55 -6.61 12.51
CA ILE A 220 5.33 -7.17 11.41
C ILE A 220 6.42 -6.18 11.01
N LYS A 221 7.64 -6.69 10.84
CA LYS A 221 8.74 -6.01 10.16
C LYS A 221 9.11 -6.78 8.91
N LEU A 222 9.35 -6.06 7.83
CA LEU A 222 9.79 -6.64 6.56
C LEU A 222 11.31 -6.62 6.50
N TYR A 223 11.95 -7.74 6.84
CA TYR A 223 13.38 -7.91 6.67
C TYR A 223 13.76 -9.38 6.60
N ASN A 224 14.90 -9.70 6.02
CA ASN A 224 15.58 -11.00 6.10
C ASN A 224 16.95 -10.96 5.40
N SER A 225 17.49 -12.11 5.07
CA SER A 225 18.78 -12.28 4.38
C SER A 225 18.85 -11.68 2.97
N ILE A 226 17.72 -11.34 2.36
CA ILE A 226 17.64 -10.68 1.05
C ILE A 226 17.23 -9.20 1.17
N SER A 227 17.33 -8.61 2.34
CA SER A 227 16.94 -7.21 2.60
C SER A 227 17.66 -6.18 1.71
N SER A 228 18.88 -6.51 1.23
CA SER A 228 19.60 -5.67 0.27
C SER A 228 18.90 -5.50 -1.09
N TYR A 229 17.91 -6.34 -1.39
CA TYR A 229 17.10 -6.22 -2.61
C TYR A 229 15.80 -5.45 -2.39
N TYR A 230 15.60 -4.91 -1.20
CA TYR A 230 14.40 -4.16 -0.85
C TYR A 230 14.74 -2.78 -0.28
N ASP A 231 13.96 -1.79 -0.72
CA ASP A 231 13.83 -0.49 -0.09
C ASP A 231 12.64 -0.57 0.87
N SER A 232 12.92 -0.64 2.17
CA SER A 232 11.90 -0.66 3.21
C SER A 232 11.76 0.70 3.85
N ILE A 233 10.52 1.19 3.95
CA ILE A 233 10.21 2.42 4.68
C ILE A 233 10.22 2.15 6.19
N PRO A 234 10.46 3.18 7.02
CA PRO A 234 10.23 3.08 8.45
C PRO A 234 8.77 2.76 8.75
N VAL A 235 8.55 1.94 9.77
CA VAL A 235 7.21 1.50 10.18
C VAL A 235 6.37 2.69 10.61
N THR A 236 5.20 2.86 9.99
CA THR A 236 4.20 3.86 10.39
C THR A 236 3.23 3.24 11.39
N LYS A 237 2.88 3.94 12.46
CA LYS A 237 2.01 3.42 13.54
C LYS A 237 0.88 4.37 13.83
N THR A 238 -0.29 3.82 14.15
CA THR A 238 -1.41 4.57 14.73
C THR A 238 -2.02 3.80 15.89
N THR A 239 -2.61 4.52 16.85
CA THR A 239 -3.19 3.93 18.06
C THR A 239 -4.63 4.40 18.24
N TRP A 240 -5.53 3.45 18.41
CA TRP A 240 -6.87 3.71 18.88
C TRP A 240 -6.96 3.47 20.38
N THR A 241 -7.67 4.35 21.08
CA THR A 241 -8.01 4.23 22.50
C THR A 241 -9.52 4.29 22.67
N GLY A 242 -10.08 3.43 23.50
CA GLY A 242 -11.53 3.37 23.71
C GLY A 242 -11.94 2.13 24.47
N SER A 243 -13.12 1.60 24.17
CA SER A 243 -13.60 0.35 24.75
C SER A 243 -14.16 -0.55 23.65
N TRP A 244 -13.58 -1.73 23.54
CA TRP A 244 -14.02 -2.80 22.63
C TRP A 244 -14.38 -4.07 23.37
#